data_0d9c431b0deabd424640a075b6c7ca97
#
_entry.id   0d9c431b0deabd424640a075b6c7ca97
#
_cell.length_a   1.000
_cell.length_b   1.000
_cell.length_c   1.000
_cell.angle_alpha   90.00
_cell.angle_beta   90.00
_cell.angle_gamma   90.00
#
_symmetry.space_group_name_H-M   'P 1'
#
loop_
_entity.id
_entity.type
_entity.pdbx_description
1 polymer ?
#
loop_
_entity_poly.entity_id
_entity_poly.type
_entity_poly.pdbx_seq_one_letter_code
_entity_poly.pdbx_strand_id
1 'polypeptide(L)'
;MYRGNMYIFTYNAKNPTKYSYKGEDAYFTDSLPIVLMTGEAQSTIRGINLNFCNKALKTLILNILTNMDEDFYFGDLAQKQVFNRQVPISEKVYRFLSSNDAEEKIIEELNRAYPGIDYKFIFRNYAVANIKNIRLIEPW
;
A
#
# COMPACT_ATOMS: atom_id res chain seq x y z
N MET A 1 -3.54 11.85 -7.36
CA MET A 1 -2.67 10.92 -6.58
C MET A 1 -2.19 9.80 -7.46
N TYR A 2 -1.06 9.26 -7.16
CA TYR A 2 -0.34 8.33 -8.05
C TYR A 2 -0.03 7.03 -7.31
N ARG A 3 -0.27 5.87 -7.94
CA ARG A 3 0.03 4.56 -7.37
C ARG A 3 1.50 4.43 -7.04
N GLY A 4 1.80 3.92 -5.85
CA GLY A 4 3.16 3.77 -5.36
C GLY A 4 3.68 4.99 -4.61
N ASN A 5 3.03 6.12 -4.71
CA ASN A 5 3.39 7.29 -3.90
C ASN A 5 2.72 7.21 -2.52
N MET A 6 3.35 7.86 -1.58
CA MET A 6 2.88 7.93 -0.21
C MET A 6 2.31 9.32 0.05
N TYR A 7 1.16 9.38 0.69
CA TYR A 7 0.47 10.64 0.98
C TYR A 7 0.08 10.72 2.45
N ILE A 8 0.17 11.90 3.01
CA ILE A 8 -0.47 12.23 4.27
C ILE A 8 -1.58 13.23 3.99
N PHE A 9 -2.74 13.03 4.56
CA PHE A 9 -3.89 13.93 4.35
C PHE A 9 -4.82 13.94 5.54
N THR A 10 -5.67 14.95 5.60
CA THR A 10 -6.77 15.01 6.56
C THR A 10 -7.95 14.24 6.00
N TYR A 11 -8.51 13.33 6.77
CA TYR A 11 -9.64 12.51 6.35
C TYR A 11 -10.78 12.61 7.35
N ASN A 12 -11.96 12.98 6.85
CA ASN A 12 -13.17 13.09 7.67
C ASN A 12 -14.13 11.94 7.30
N ALA A 13 -13.92 10.77 7.92
CA ALA A 13 -14.78 9.63 7.72
C ALA A 13 -16.15 9.84 8.36
N LYS A 14 -17.22 9.59 7.60
CA LYS A 14 -18.59 9.69 8.13
C LYS A 14 -18.89 8.56 9.12
N ASN A 15 -18.30 7.39 8.88
CA ASN A 15 -18.49 6.20 9.72
C ASN A 15 -17.13 5.66 10.17
N PRO A 16 -16.87 5.59 11.47
CA PRO A 16 -15.65 4.97 11.98
C PRO A 16 -15.62 3.48 11.65
N THR A 17 -14.42 2.95 11.43
CA THR A 17 -14.25 1.53 11.17
C THR A 17 -14.36 0.76 12.47
N LYS A 18 -15.26 -0.24 12.49
CA LYS A 18 -15.42 -1.14 13.62
C LYS A 18 -14.40 -2.29 13.51
N TYR A 19 -13.73 -2.61 14.60
CA TYR A 19 -12.85 -3.77 14.69
C TYR A 19 -12.99 -4.42 16.05
N SER A 20 -12.62 -5.70 16.14
CA SER A 20 -12.63 -6.45 17.39
C SER A 20 -11.25 -6.43 18.02
N TYR A 21 -11.16 -6.00 19.27
CA TYR A 21 -9.92 -5.98 20.03
C TYR A 21 -10.16 -6.61 21.39
N LYS A 22 -9.47 -7.70 21.71
CA LYS A 22 -9.62 -8.47 22.96
C LYS A 22 -11.07 -8.88 23.27
N GLY A 23 -11.83 -9.24 22.23
CA GLY A 23 -13.23 -9.66 22.38
C GLY A 23 -14.23 -8.51 22.51
N GLU A 24 -13.78 -7.26 22.51
CA GLU A 24 -14.64 -6.08 22.57
C GLU A 24 -14.69 -5.36 21.22
N ASP A 25 -15.84 -4.78 20.90
CA ASP A 25 -15.98 -3.94 19.71
C ASP A 25 -15.29 -2.60 19.94
N ALA A 26 -14.41 -2.24 19.03
CA ALA A 26 -13.75 -0.95 19.03
C ALA A 26 -13.99 -0.24 17.70
N TYR A 27 -13.96 1.10 17.73
CA TYR A 27 -14.14 1.93 16.55
C TYR A 27 -12.88 2.72 16.31
N PHE A 28 -12.37 2.64 15.08
CA PHE A 28 -11.17 3.35 14.68
C PHE A 28 -11.54 4.49 13.73
N THR A 29 -11.10 5.69 14.08
CA THR A 29 -11.21 6.86 13.24
C THR A 29 -9.82 7.44 13.04
N ASP A 30 -9.25 7.27 11.85
CA ASP A 30 -7.96 7.85 11.50
C ASP A 30 -8.19 9.17 10.76
N SER A 31 -8.03 10.27 11.48
CA SER A 31 -8.22 11.61 10.93
C SER A 31 -7.00 12.13 10.16
N LEU A 32 -5.84 11.49 10.29
CA LEU A 32 -4.61 11.89 9.64
C LEU A 32 -3.85 10.64 9.13
N PRO A 33 -4.42 9.93 8.14
CA PRO A 33 -3.78 8.73 7.63
C PRO A 33 -2.52 9.04 6.81
N ILE A 34 -1.57 8.12 6.90
CA ILE A 34 -0.40 8.07 6.01
C ILE A 34 -0.61 6.86 5.11
N VAL A 35 -0.80 7.10 3.82
CA VAL A 35 -1.26 6.07 2.90
C VAL A 35 -0.28 5.89 1.74
N LEU A 36 0.16 4.65 1.55
CA LEU A 36 0.82 4.24 0.31
C LEU A 36 -0.29 3.85 -0.68
N MET A 37 -0.49 4.65 -1.71
CA MET A 37 -1.56 4.44 -2.67
C MET A 37 -1.30 3.22 -3.54
N THR A 38 -2.23 2.27 -3.56
CA THR A 38 -2.12 1.03 -4.34
C THR A 38 -3.09 0.97 -5.51
N GLY A 39 -4.18 1.72 -5.47
CA GLY A 39 -5.17 1.69 -6.53
C GLY A 39 -6.14 2.85 -6.44
N GLU A 40 -7.02 2.92 -7.43
CA GLU A 40 -8.05 3.95 -7.51
C GLU A 40 -9.29 3.41 -8.19
N ALA A 41 -10.43 3.96 -7.80
CA ALA A 41 -11.71 3.79 -8.47
C ALA A 41 -12.30 5.18 -8.68
N GLN A 42 -13.49 5.28 -9.25
CA GLN A 42 -14.06 6.56 -9.71
C GLN A 42 -14.14 7.65 -8.64
N SER A 43 -14.49 7.28 -7.41
CA SER A 43 -14.67 8.23 -6.30
C SER A 43 -13.88 7.86 -5.04
N THR A 44 -13.04 6.83 -5.12
CA THR A 44 -12.25 6.34 -3.99
C THR A 44 -10.81 6.10 -4.39
N ILE A 45 -9.92 6.21 -3.43
CA ILE A 45 -8.56 5.67 -3.55
C ILE A 45 -8.41 4.51 -2.59
N ARG A 46 -7.54 3.58 -2.95
CA ARG A 46 -7.20 2.44 -2.12
C ARG A 46 -5.71 2.48 -1.81
N GLY A 47 -5.35 2.14 -0.60
CA GLY A 47 -3.96 2.12 -0.22
C GLY A 47 -3.72 1.42 1.10
N ILE A 48 -2.44 1.25 1.40
CA ILE A 48 -1.98 0.71 2.66
C ILE A 48 -1.87 1.86 3.65
N ASN A 49 -2.63 1.77 4.74
CA ASN A 49 -2.53 2.74 5.83
C ASN A 49 -1.34 2.35 6.72
N LEU A 50 -0.27 3.13 6.64
CA LEU A 50 0.97 2.86 7.36
C LEU A 50 0.84 3.07 8.87
N ASN A 51 -0.20 3.76 9.33
CA ASN A 51 -0.48 3.90 10.77
C ASN A 51 -0.87 2.56 11.41
N PHE A 52 -1.32 1.58 10.62
CA PHE A 52 -1.60 0.22 11.09
C PHE A 52 -0.35 -0.67 11.10
N CYS A 53 0.79 -0.17 10.65
CA CYS A 53 2.00 -0.96 10.46
C CYS A 53 3.07 -0.52 11.44
N ASN A 54 3.74 -1.49 12.10
CA ASN A 54 4.93 -1.20 12.88
C ASN A 54 6.13 -0.96 11.93
N LYS A 55 7.27 -0.58 12.48
CA LYS A 55 8.46 -0.27 11.70
C LYS A 55 8.94 -1.46 10.85
N ALA A 56 8.93 -2.65 11.41
CA ALA A 56 9.35 -3.86 10.69
C ALA A 56 8.43 -4.16 9.51
N LEU A 57 7.12 -4.01 9.69
CA LEU A 57 6.13 -4.22 8.64
C LEU A 57 6.24 -3.17 7.54
N LYS A 58 6.43 -1.90 7.90
CA LYS A 58 6.67 -0.82 6.92
C LYS A 58 7.89 -1.11 6.05
N THR A 59 9.00 -1.49 6.67
CA THR A 59 10.24 -1.82 5.96
C THR A 59 10.04 -3.00 5.02
N LEU A 60 9.34 -4.04 5.47
CA LEU A 60 9.05 -5.20 4.65
C LEU A 60 8.18 -4.83 3.44
N ILE A 61 7.15 -4.03 3.64
CA ILE A 61 6.27 -3.57 2.54
C ILE A 61 7.08 -2.82 1.48
N LEU A 62 7.93 -1.89 1.89
CA LEU A 62 8.77 -1.15 0.95
C LEU A 62 9.73 -2.07 0.19
N ASN A 63 10.31 -3.06 0.87
CA ASN A 63 11.19 -4.05 0.23
C ASN A 63 10.44 -4.91 -0.77
N ILE A 64 9.24 -5.36 -0.44
CA ILE A 64 8.40 -6.13 -1.35
C ILE A 64 8.14 -5.33 -2.63
N LEU A 65 7.70 -4.09 -2.49
CA LEU A 65 7.35 -3.24 -3.63
C LEU A 65 8.54 -2.96 -4.54
N THR A 66 9.73 -2.80 -3.98
CA THR A 66 10.93 -2.52 -4.79
C THR A 66 11.48 -3.74 -5.51
N ASN A 67 11.18 -4.96 -5.06
CA ASN A 67 11.76 -6.19 -5.59
C ASN A 67 10.79 -7.06 -6.40
N MET A 68 9.48 -6.98 -6.14
CA MET A 68 8.48 -7.86 -6.77
C MET A 68 8.34 -7.65 -8.28
N ASP A 69 8.51 -6.42 -8.74
CA ASP A 69 8.34 -6.06 -10.14
C ASP A 69 9.29 -6.84 -11.06
N GLU A 70 10.51 -7.08 -10.61
CA GLU A 70 11.53 -7.78 -11.39
C GLU A 70 11.13 -9.22 -11.70
N ASP A 71 10.61 -9.92 -10.70
CA ASP A 71 10.19 -11.32 -10.85
C ASP A 71 8.85 -11.45 -11.56
N PHE A 72 8.04 -10.40 -11.51
CA PHE A 72 6.69 -10.41 -12.03
C PHE A 72 6.65 -10.16 -13.54
N TYR A 73 7.44 -9.19 -14.03
CA TYR A 73 7.37 -8.77 -15.43
C TYR A 73 8.44 -9.38 -16.32
N PHE A 74 9.56 -9.85 -15.75
CA PHE A 74 10.70 -10.31 -16.53
C PHE A 74 11.17 -11.67 -16.07
N GLY A 75 10.90 -12.71 -16.88
CA GLY A 75 11.48 -14.04 -16.69
C GLY A 75 12.93 -14.14 -17.17
N ASP A 76 13.36 -13.24 -18.04
CA ASP A 76 14.70 -13.20 -18.60
C ASP A 76 15.64 -12.34 -17.76
N LEU A 77 16.77 -12.89 -17.36
CA LEU A 77 17.74 -12.20 -16.50
C LEU A 77 18.35 -10.97 -17.19
N ALA A 78 18.62 -11.04 -18.49
CA ALA A 78 19.18 -9.92 -19.23
C ALA A 78 18.20 -8.74 -19.27
N GLN A 79 16.92 -9.01 -19.49
CA GLN A 79 15.88 -7.99 -19.47
C GLN A 79 15.72 -7.37 -18.08
N LYS A 80 15.78 -8.20 -17.02
CA LYS A 80 15.77 -7.70 -15.63
C LYS A 80 16.92 -6.73 -15.37
N GLN A 81 18.12 -7.07 -15.80
CA GLN A 81 19.30 -6.23 -15.59
C GLN A 81 19.16 -4.89 -16.30
N VAL A 82 18.70 -4.87 -17.55
CA VAL A 82 18.47 -3.63 -18.32
C VAL A 82 17.40 -2.78 -17.65
N PHE A 83 16.29 -3.40 -17.26
CA PHE A 83 15.20 -2.73 -16.56
C PHE A 83 15.68 -2.07 -15.26
N ASN A 84 16.42 -2.79 -14.43
CA ASN A 84 16.92 -2.30 -13.15
C ASN A 84 17.87 -1.10 -13.28
N ARG A 85 18.63 -1.03 -14.37
CA ARG A 85 19.57 0.07 -14.61
C ARG A 85 18.91 1.32 -15.15
N GLN A 86 17.81 1.18 -15.89
CA GLN A 86 17.24 2.28 -16.67
C GLN A 86 15.92 2.80 -16.14
N VAL A 87 15.21 2.02 -15.33
CA VAL A 87 13.88 2.37 -14.87
C VAL A 87 13.92 2.82 -13.41
N PRO A 88 13.41 4.03 -13.09
CA PRO A 88 13.31 4.48 -11.69
C PRO A 88 12.46 3.52 -10.83
N ILE A 89 12.80 3.44 -9.54
CA ILE A 89 12.06 2.61 -8.58
C ILE A 89 10.58 2.97 -8.55
N SER A 90 10.26 4.26 -8.58
CA SER A 90 8.87 4.73 -8.59
C SER A 90 8.06 4.16 -9.76
N GLU A 91 8.66 4.05 -10.94
CA GLU A 91 8.01 3.48 -12.11
C GLU A 91 7.81 1.96 -11.97
N LYS A 92 8.80 1.26 -11.41
CA LYS A 92 8.68 -0.17 -11.13
C LYS A 92 7.52 -0.46 -10.19
N VAL A 93 7.43 0.30 -9.10
CA VAL A 93 6.36 0.16 -8.12
C VAL A 93 5.00 0.45 -8.75
N TYR A 94 4.90 1.50 -9.54
CA TYR A 94 3.68 1.84 -10.26
C TYR A 94 3.22 0.69 -11.17
N ARG A 95 4.12 0.12 -11.94
CA ARG A 95 3.81 -0.98 -12.85
C ARG A 95 3.34 -2.23 -12.09
N PHE A 96 4.01 -2.57 -11.00
CA PHE A 96 3.61 -3.70 -10.17
C PHE A 96 2.20 -3.48 -9.59
N LEU A 97 1.94 -2.30 -9.01
CA LEU A 97 0.64 -1.98 -8.41
C LEU A 97 -0.49 -1.86 -9.44
N SER A 98 -0.16 -1.72 -10.71
CA SER A 98 -1.14 -1.70 -11.80
C SER A 98 -1.62 -3.11 -12.19
N SER A 99 -0.98 -4.17 -11.71
CA SER A 99 -1.43 -5.54 -11.96
C SER A 99 -2.66 -5.86 -11.11
N ASN A 100 -3.53 -6.75 -11.63
CA ASN A 100 -4.80 -7.09 -10.98
C ASN A 100 -4.65 -7.82 -9.64
N ASP A 101 -3.53 -8.50 -9.43
CA ASP A 101 -3.29 -9.32 -8.25
C ASP A 101 -2.20 -8.75 -7.33
N ALA A 102 -1.84 -7.47 -7.48
CA ALA A 102 -0.78 -6.83 -6.71
C ALA A 102 -1.04 -6.90 -5.20
N GLU A 103 -2.25 -6.58 -4.76
CA GLU A 103 -2.62 -6.62 -3.33
C GLU A 103 -2.48 -8.03 -2.76
N GLU A 104 -2.97 -9.03 -3.47
CA GLU A 104 -2.88 -10.43 -3.05
C GLU A 104 -1.43 -10.89 -2.94
N LYS A 105 -0.58 -10.49 -3.86
CA LYS A 105 0.84 -10.80 -3.82
C LYS A 105 1.56 -10.15 -2.65
N ILE A 106 1.22 -8.92 -2.32
CA ILE A 106 1.76 -8.24 -1.15
C ILE A 106 1.36 -9.01 0.12
N ILE A 107 0.09 -9.36 0.26
CA ILE A 107 -0.42 -10.14 1.39
C ILE A 107 0.29 -11.48 1.50
N GLU A 108 0.49 -12.17 0.38
CA GLU A 108 1.19 -13.45 0.34
C GLU A 108 2.62 -13.34 0.87
N GLU A 109 3.36 -12.31 0.45
CA GLU A 109 4.73 -12.08 0.93
C GLU A 109 4.77 -11.68 2.41
N LEU A 110 3.79 -10.91 2.89
CA LEU A 110 3.67 -10.58 4.31
C LEU A 110 3.41 -11.83 5.14
N ASN A 111 2.53 -12.72 4.67
CA ASN A 111 2.23 -13.99 5.34
C ASN A 111 3.44 -14.93 5.36
N ARG A 112 4.26 -14.89 4.33
CA ARG A 112 5.47 -15.70 4.27
C ARG A 112 6.49 -15.28 5.32
N ALA A 113 6.64 -13.96 5.52
CA ALA A 113 7.58 -13.40 6.50
C ALA A 113 7.05 -13.49 7.94
N TYR A 114 5.79 -13.16 8.14
CA TYR A 114 5.13 -13.14 9.46
C TYR A 114 3.78 -13.82 9.35
N PRO A 115 3.72 -15.17 9.47
CA PRO A 115 2.47 -15.93 9.30
C PRO A 115 1.50 -15.73 10.48
N GLY A 116 0.23 -16.04 10.23
CA GLY A 116 -0.80 -16.06 11.27
C GLY A 116 -1.58 -14.76 11.44
N ILE A 117 -1.35 -13.76 10.59
CA ILE A 117 -2.06 -12.48 10.61
C ILE A 117 -2.86 -12.34 9.31
N ASP A 118 -4.09 -11.86 9.40
CA ASP A 118 -4.84 -11.47 8.21
C ASP A 118 -4.51 -10.02 7.87
N TYR A 119 -3.66 -9.82 6.85
CA TYR A 119 -3.16 -8.50 6.48
C TYR A 119 -4.14 -7.65 5.68
N LYS A 120 -5.35 -8.13 5.40
CA LYS A 120 -6.34 -7.33 4.65
C LYS A 120 -6.69 -6.03 5.35
N PHE A 121 -6.56 -5.97 6.67
CA PHE A 121 -6.93 -4.78 7.46
C PHE A 121 -6.05 -3.56 7.17
N ILE A 122 -4.83 -3.74 6.65
CA ILE A 122 -3.95 -2.60 6.34
C ILE A 122 -4.35 -1.91 5.04
N PHE A 123 -5.12 -2.58 4.18
CA PHE A 123 -5.62 -2.02 2.93
C PHE A 123 -6.97 -1.33 3.19
N ARG A 124 -7.04 -0.05 2.89
CA ARG A 124 -8.23 0.77 3.17
C ARG A 124 -8.66 1.54 1.93
N ASN A 125 -9.96 1.80 1.85
CA ASN A 125 -10.54 2.67 0.83
C ASN A 125 -10.84 4.04 1.44
N TYR A 126 -10.56 5.09 0.69
CA TYR A 126 -10.79 6.47 1.11
C TYR A 126 -11.61 7.19 0.05
N ALA A 127 -12.74 7.78 0.47
CA ALA A 127 -13.55 8.60 -0.41
C ALA A 127 -12.82 9.90 -0.74
N VAL A 128 -12.61 10.18 -2.00
CA VAL A 128 -11.88 11.38 -2.46
C VAL A 128 -12.53 12.66 -1.92
N ALA A 129 -13.86 12.69 -1.85
CA ALA A 129 -14.59 13.85 -1.34
C ALA A 129 -14.26 14.22 0.12
N ASN A 130 -13.75 13.26 0.90
CA ASN A 130 -13.44 13.44 2.31
C ASN A 130 -11.94 13.70 2.56
N ILE A 131 -11.14 13.77 1.52
CA ILE A 131 -9.69 13.99 1.60
C ILE A 131 -9.40 15.49 1.46
N LYS A 132 -8.63 16.03 2.41
CA LYS A 132 -8.20 17.43 2.42
C LYS A 132 -6.73 17.55 2.80
N ASN A 133 -6.10 18.66 2.39
CA ASN A 133 -4.73 19.00 2.79
C ASN A 133 -3.72 17.89 2.45
N ILE A 134 -3.75 17.40 1.21
CA ILE A 134 -2.87 16.33 0.75
C ILE A 134 -1.43 16.81 0.67
N ARG A 135 -0.51 16.02 1.21
CA ARG A 135 0.93 16.20 1.05
C ARG A 135 1.56 14.93 0.53
N LEU A 136 2.38 15.06 -0.50
CA LEU A 136 3.18 13.95 -1.03
C LEU A 136 4.38 13.70 -0.11
N ILE A 137 4.59 12.43 0.23
CA ILE A 137 5.81 11.96 0.87
C ILE A 137 6.45 10.99 -0.11
N GLU A 138 7.63 11.31 -0.62
CA GLU A 138 8.31 10.46 -1.59
C GLU A 138 9.01 9.29 -0.86
N PRO A 139 8.55 8.03 -1.04
CA PRO A 139 9.16 6.88 -0.37
C PRO A 139 10.41 6.36 -1.08
N TRP A 140 10.61 6.78 -2.33
CA TRP A 140 11.65 6.25 -3.22
C TRP A 140 12.67 7.30 -3.64
#